data_f0c2c971f86582a4d1491e6bca48e318
#
_entry.id   f0c2c971f86582a4d1491e6bca48e318
#
_cell.length_a   1.000
_cell.length_b   1.000
_cell.length_c   1.000
_cell.angle_alpha   90.00
_cell.angle_beta   90.00
_cell.angle_gamma   90.00
#
_symmetry.space_group_name_H-M   'P 1'
#
loop_
_entity.id
_entity.type
_entity.pdbx_description
1 polymer ?
#
loop_
_entity_poly.entity_id
_entity_poly.type
_entity_poly.pdbx_seq_one_letter_code
_entity_poly.pdbx_strand_id
1 'polypeptide(L)'
;METGHGLCYAPRQRSSHWGVLKMAATHEVTSLLQAWGEGDEAALQKLIPLVYRDLHQAARRYMAGENPGHLLQTTALIHETYLRLLGVEKVSWQNRSHFLAICAQLMRRILTDCARARRFQKRSGKMIRVKFDEGLVVPSQPDPDLALLDAAMKKLALVDERKSRVVEMRFFGGLGVEETASVLNVSPETVMRDWKYAKTWLLREMSGES
;
A
#
# COMPACT_ATOMS: atom_id res chain seq x y z
N MET A 1 -63.01 -10.56 -9.07
CA MET A 1 -62.21 -11.57 -9.77
C MET A 1 -61.06 -10.85 -10.46
N GLU A 2 -59.94 -10.77 -9.87
CA GLU A 2 -58.69 -10.39 -10.57
C GLU A 2 -57.49 -10.97 -9.80
N THR A 3 -56.83 -11.85 -10.47
CA THR A 3 -55.74 -12.65 -9.98
C THR A 3 -54.43 -11.89 -10.12
N GLY A 4 -53.82 -11.48 -8.98
CA GLY A 4 -52.51 -10.85 -8.93
C GLY A 4 -51.40 -11.88 -9.13
N HIS A 5 -50.66 -11.76 -10.23
CA HIS A 5 -49.40 -12.52 -10.46
C HIS A 5 -48.28 -11.86 -9.68
N GLY A 6 -47.89 -12.51 -8.58
CA GLY A 6 -46.66 -12.17 -7.87
C GLY A 6 -45.43 -12.68 -8.66
N LEU A 7 -44.64 -11.72 -9.21
CA LEU A 7 -43.30 -12.02 -9.72
C LEU A 7 -42.37 -12.26 -8.53
N CYS A 8 -42.02 -13.52 -8.27
CA CYS A 8 -40.90 -13.86 -7.41
C CYS A 8 -39.60 -13.43 -8.08
N TYR A 9 -38.99 -12.36 -7.54
CA TYR A 9 -37.64 -11.95 -7.88
C TYR A 9 -36.65 -12.89 -7.18
N ALA A 10 -36.13 -13.87 -7.90
CA ALA A 10 -35.04 -14.71 -7.41
C ALA A 10 -33.74 -13.94 -7.45
N PRO A 11 -32.96 -13.85 -6.35
CA PRO A 11 -31.66 -13.21 -6.38
C PRO A 11 -30.70 -14.06 -7.22
N ARG A 12 -30.17 -13.46 -8.30
CA ARG A 12 -29.15 -14.05 -9.15
C ARG A 12 -27.91 -14.38 -8.32
N GLN A 13 -27.64 -15.67 -8.11
CA GLN A 13 -26.36 -16.20 -7.63
C GLN A 13 -25.26 -15.86 -8.64
N ARG A 14 -24.57 -14.71 -8.45
CA ARG A 14 -23.36 -14.34 -9.20
C ARG A 14 -22.08 -14.47 -8.37
N SER A 15 -22.08 -15.20 -7.26
CA SER A 15 -20.98 -15.17 -6.29
C SER A 15 -19.91 -16.27 -6.42
N SER A 16 -20.14 -17.34 -7.18
CA SER A 16 -19.21 -18.48 -7.21
C SER A 16 -18.06 -18.34 -8.21
N HIS A 17 -18.28 -17.69 -9.37
CA HIS A 17 -17.27 -17.62 -10.43
C HIS A 17 -16.16 -16.59 -10.13
N TRP A 18 -16.50 -15.46 -9.51
CA TRP A 18 -15.53 -14.42 -9.09
C TRP A 18 -14.63 -14.88 -7.94
N GLY A 19 -15.16 -15.72 -7.05
CA GLY A 19 -14.38 -16.28 -5.94
C GLY A 19 -13.28 -17.21 -6.43
N VAL A 20 -13.59 -18.10 -7.34
CA VAL A 20 -12.66 -19.08 -7.91
C VAL A 20 -11.54 -18.39 -8.72
N LEU A 21 -11.88 -17.40 -9.56
CA LEU A 21 -10.91 -16.62 -10.33
C LEU A 21 -9.96 -15.81 -9.41
N LYS A 22 -10.48 -15.23 -8.35
CA LYS A 22 -9.66 -14.47 -7.37
C LYS A 22 -8.73 -15.42 -6.59
N MET A 23 -9.18 -16.61 -6.23
CA MET A 23 -8.35 -17.61 -5.55
C MET A 23 -7.24 -18.16 -6.46
N ALA A 24 -7.54 -18.44 -7.73
CA ALA A 24 -6.57 -18.91 -8.71
C ALA A 24 -5.46 -17.86 -8.94
N ALA A 25 -5.83 -16.59 -9.14
CA ALA A 25 -4.87 -15.49 -9.30
C ALA A 25 -4.01 -15.29 -8.03
N THR A 26 -4.57 -15.49 -6.84
CA THR A 26 -3.83 -15.39 -5.59
C THR A 26 -2.81 -16.51 -5.44
N HIS A 27 -3.15 -17.72 -5.86
CA HIS A 27 -2.24 -18.87 -5.84
C HIS A 27 -1.07 -18.68 -6.83
N GLU A 28 -1.37 -18.23 -8.05
CA GLU A 28 -0.36 -17.94 -9.07
C GLU A 28 0.65 -16.87 -8.58
N VAL A 29 0.16 -15.77 -8.00
CA VAL A 29 1.00 -14.73 -7.41
C VAL A 29 1.89 -15.30 -6.31
N THR A 30 1.37 -16.17 -5.45
CA THR A 30 2.13 -16.78 -4.35
C THR A 30 3.23 -17.69 -4.90
N SER A 31 2.93 -18.52 -5.90
CA SER A 31 3.93 -19.40 -6.53
C SER A 31 5.06 -18.61 -7.20
N LEU A 32 4.73 -17.51 -7.90
CA LEU A 32 5.73 -16.64 -8.52
C LEU A 32 6.58 -15.92 -7.47
N LEU A 33 6.00 -15.51 -6.34
CA LEU A 33 6.73 -14.91 -5.23
C LEU A 33 7.74 -15.89 -4.61
N GLN A 34 7.34 -17.15 -4.43
CA GLN A 34 8.23 -18.20 -3.91
C GLN A 34 9.39 -18.48 -4.87
N ALA A 35 9.10 -18.67 -6.16
CA ALA A 35 10.12 -18.87 -7.19
C ALA A 35 11.12 -17.71 -7.25
N TRP A 36 10.62 -16.46 -7.17
CA TRP A 36 11.51 -15.29 -7.09
C TRP A 36 12.35 -15.28 -5.82
N GLY A 37 11.78 -15.64 -4.66
CA GLY A 37 12.53 -15.79 -3.40
C GLY A 37 13.63 -16.86 -3.45
N GLU A 38 13.47 -17.86 -4.31
CA GLU A 38 14.45 -18.92 -4.58
C GLU A 38 15.48 -18.53 -5.64
N GLY A 39 15.36 -17.33 -6.23
CA GLY A 39 16.33 -16.78 -7.19
C GLY A 39 15.90 -16.81 -8.65
N ASP A 40 14.65 -17.18 -8.98
CA ASP A 40 14.11 -17.07 -10.34
C ASP A 40 13.73 -15.60 -10.67
N GLU A 41 14.64 -14.88 -11.30
CA GLU A 41 14.41 -13.50 -11.74
C GLU A 41 13.28 -13.40 -12.79
N ALA A 42 13.05 -14.44 -13.60
CA ALA A 42 11.97 -14.45 -14.58
C ALA A 42 10.59 -14.51 -13.91
N ALA A 43 10.49 -15.07 -12.71
CA ALA A 43 9.26 -15.07 -11.93
C ALA A 43 8.81 -13.66 -11.57
N LEU A 44 9.74 -12.75 -11.24
CA LEU A 44 9.41 -11.35 -10.95
C LEU A 44 8.82 -10.62 -12.17
N GLN A 45 9.35 -10.87 -13.36
CA GLN A 45 8.81 -10.28 -14.59
C GLN A 45 7.36 -10.72 -14.86
N LYS A 46 7.03 -11.98 -14.53
CA LYS A 46 5.66 -12.52 -14.64
C LYS A 46 4.75 -12.01 -13.52
N LEU A 47 5.30 -11.77 -12.33
CA LEU A 47 4.57 -11.28 -11.16
C LEU A 47 4.06 -9.84 -11.34
N ILE A 48 4.90 -8.94 -11.87
CA ILE A 48 4.59 -7.50 -11.95
C ILE A 48 3.25 -7.22 -12.65
N PRO A 49 2.92 -7.76 -13.82
CA PRO A 49 1.62 -7.52 -14.45
C PRO A 49 0.43 -7.94 -13.58
N LEU A 50 0.56 -9.02 -12.81
CA LEU A 50 -0.50 -9.55 -11.96
C LEU A 50 -0.79 -8.66 -10.75
N VAL A 51 0.24 -8.01 -10.19
CA VAL A 51 0.12 -7.14 -9.01
C VAL A 51 0.06 -5.66 -9.35
N TYR A 52 0.28 -5.27 -10.62
CA TYR A 52 0.36 -3.86 -11.04
C TYR A 52 -0.87 -3.04 -10.64
N ARG A 53 -2.06 -3.60 -10.81
CA ARG A 53 -3.31 -2.92 -10.43
C ARG A 53 -3.36 -2.60 -8.94
N ASP A 54 -2.89 -3.51 -8.09
CA ASP A 54 -2.87 -3.32 -6.65
C ASP A 54 -1.83 -2.28 -6.24
N LEU A 55 -0.64 -2.36 -6.84
CA LEU A 55 0.43 -1.37 -6.64
C LEU A 55 -0.01 0.02 -7.09
N HIS A 56 -0.72 0.11 -8.22
CA HIS A 56 -1.24 1.37 -8.71
C HIS A 56 -2.30 1.97 -7.77
N GLN A 57 -3.19 1.13 -7.22
CA GLN A 57 -4.15 1.58 -6.21
C GLN A 57 -3.47 2.05 -4.92
N ALA A 58 -2.45 1.33 -4.45
CA ALA A 58 -1.66 1.74 -3.30
C ALA A 58 -0.96 3.08 -3.55
N ALA A 59 -0.24 3.20 -4.66
CA ALA A 59 0.45 4.43 -5.04
C ALA A 59 -0.52 5.63 -5.15
N ARG A 60 -1.71 5.44 -5.74
CA ARG A 60 -2.74 6.50 -5.80
C ARG A 60 -3.21 6.97 -4.43
N ARG A 61 -3.30 6.09 -3.43
CA ARG A 61 -3.68 6.50 -2.06
C ARG A 61 -2.65 7.43 -1.44
N TYR A 62 -1.37 7.18 -1.69
CA TYR A 62 -0.29 8.08 -1.26
C TYR A 62 -0.32 9.43 -1.97
N MET A 63 -0.87 9.46 -3.17
CA MET A 63 -0.89 10.67 -4.03
C MET A 63 -2.27 11.37 -4.00
N ALA A 64 -3.21 10.96 -3.15
CA ALA A 64 -4.60 11.41 -3.17
C ALA A 64 -4.84 12.89 -2.80
N GLY A 65 -3.85 13.59 -2.25
CA GLY A 65 -3.91 15.02 -1.95
C GLY A 65 -3.35 15.94 -3.05
N GLU A 66 -2.92 15.40 -4.19
CA GLU A 66 -2.12 16.14 -5.15
C GLU A 66 -2.86 16.46 -6.48
N ASN A 67 -2.43 17.53 -7.18
CA ASN A 67 -3.06 18.11 -8.38
C ASN A 67 -3.11 17.19 -9.62
N PRO A 68 -3.98 17.45 -10.63
CA PRO A 68 -4.10 16.66 -11.86
C PRO A 68 -2.77 16.65 -12.65
N GLY A 69 -2.22 15.49 -12.86
CA GLY A 69 -0.89 15.23 -13.45
C GLY A 69 -0.24 14.00 -12.82
N HIS A 70 -0.88 13.47 -11.80
CA HIS A 70 -0.37 12.39 -10.91
C HIS A 70 -0.18 11.03 -11.56
N LEU A 71 -0.72 10.75 -12.75
CA LEU A 71 -0.59 9.42 -13.36
C LEU A 71 0.88 9.08 -13.60
N LEU A 72 1.66 10.03 -14.10
CA LEU A 72 3.10 9.87 -14.29
C LEU A 72 3.84 9.70 -12.95
N GLN A 73 3.43 10.44 -11.92
CA GLN A 73 4.02 10.33 -10.59
C GLN A 73 3.68 9.00 -9.90
N THR A 74 2.45 8.51 -10.06
CA THR A 74 2.02 7.19 -9.57
C THR A 74 2.85 6.09 -10.20
N THR A 75 3.04 6.14 -11.51
CA THR A 75 3.85 5.17 -12.25
C THR A 75 5.33 5.23 -11.82
N ALA A 76 5.87 6.43 -11.64
CA ALA A 76 7.24 6.62 -11.17
C ALA A 76 7.45 6.05 -9.75
N LEU A 77 6.47 6.23 -8.85
CA LEU A 77 6.51 5.64 -7.51
C LEU A 77 6.51 4.11 -7.55
N ILE A 78 5.71 3.52 -8.44
CA ILE A 78 5.69 2.06 -8.65
C ILE A 78 7.04 1.59 -9.18
N HIS A 79 7.61 2.29 -10.17
CA HIS A 79 8.89 1.95 -10.77
C HIS A 79 10.03 2.02 -9.74
N GLU A 80 10.09 3.08 -8.93
CA GLU A 80 11.07 3.20 -7.85
C GLU A 80 10.88 2.11 -6.77
N THR A 81 9.63 1.75 -6.48
CA THR A 81 9.33 0.63 -5.57
C THR A 81 9.86 -0.68 -6.14
N TYR A 82 9.69 -0.91 -7.43
CA TYR A 82 10.23 -2.08 -8.13
C TYR A 82 11.76 -2.13 -8.06
N LEU A 83 12.44 -1.01 -8.35
CA LEU A 83 13.91 -0.94 -8.26
C LEU A 83 14.42 -1.25 -6.84
N ARG A 84 13.72 -0.76 -5.82
CA ARG A 84 14.07 -1.08 -4.43
C ARG A 84 13.79 -2.53 -4.07
N LEU A 85 12.74 -3.14 -4.63
CA LEU A 85 12.45 -4.56 -4.44
C LEU A 85 13.58 -5.45 -4.99
N LEU A 86 14.18 -5.08 -6.11
CA LEU A 86 15.34 -5.81 -6.67
C LEU A 86 16.56 -5.82 -5.74
N GLY A 87 16.70 -4.79 -4.91
CA GLY A 87 17.79 -4.67 -3.91
C GLY A 87 17.47 -5.32 -2.56
N VAL A 88 16.29 -5.91 -2.40
CA VAL A 88 15.90 -6.56 -1.13
C VAL A 88 16.41 -8.00 -1.15
N GLU A 89 17.52 -8.24 -0.46
CA GLU A 89 18.09 -9.59 -0.33
C GLU A 89 17.17 -10.50 0.49
N LYS A 90 16.90 -11.70 -0.04
CA LYS A 90 16.30 -12.87 0.64
C LYS A 90 15.07 -12.59 1.53
N VAL A 91 14.00 -12.06 0.96
CA VAL A 91 12.70 -12.06 1.64
C VAL A 91 12.05 -13.44 1.48
N SER A 92 11.70 -14.06 2.60
CA SER A 92 10.82 -15.22 2.60
C SER A 92 9.39 -14.76 2.28
N TRP A 93 9.02 -14.79 1.01
CA TRP A 93 7.71 -14.38 0.54
C TRP A 93 6.65 -15.40 0.98
N GLN A 94 5.69 -14.95 1.78
CA GLN A 94 4.62 -15.82 2.27
C GLN A 94 3.44 -15.90 1.31
N ASN A 95 2.95 -14.74 0.85
CA ASN A 95 1.79 -14.64 -0.02
C ASN A 95 1.68 -13.22 -0.62
N ARG A 96 0.65 -13.03 -1.49
CA ARG A 96 0.34 -11.74 -2.12
C ARG A 96 0.16 -10.59 -1.11
N SER A 97 -0.53 -10.83 0.00
CA SER A 97 -0.78 -9.79 1.01
C SER A 97 0.50 -9.35 1.70
N HIS A 98 1.41 -10.28 2.00
CA HIS A 98 2.75 -9.97 2.53
C HIS A 98 3.57 -9.14 1.55
N PHE A 99 3.54 -9.49 0.25
CA PHE A 99 4.19 -8.71 -0.80
C PHE A 99 3.66 -7.27 -0.88
N LEU A 100 2.34 -7.09 -0.91
CA LEU A 100 1.71 -5.76 -0.96
C LEU A 100 1.99 -4.92 0.29
N ALA A 101 2.08 -5.56 1.46
CA ALA A 101 2.47 -4.90 2.70
C ALA A 101 3.89 -4.33 2.62
N ILE A 102 4.85 -5.11 2.10
CA ILE A 102 6.23 -4.65 1.89
C ILE A 102 6.28 -3.53 0.85
N CYS A 103 5.55 -3.66 -0.26
CA CYS A 103 5.47 -2.59 -1.27
C CYS A 103 4.92 -1.28 -0.67
N ALA A 104 3.88 -1.35 0.17
CA ALA A 104 3.34 -0.17 0.85
C ALA A 104 4.38 0.52 1.74
N GLN A 105 5.16 -0.26 2.50
CA GLN A 105 6.27 0.27 3.30
C GLN A 105 7.34 0.96 2.45
N LEU A 106 7.73 0.34 1.34
CA LEU A 106 8.71 0.92 0.42
C LEU A 106 8.20 2.22 -0.18
N MET A 107 6.95 2.25 -0.67
CA MET A 107 6.33 3.47 -1.22
C MET A 107 6.34 4.61 -0.20
N ARG A 108 5.95 4.35 1.05
CA ARG A 108 5.99 5.34 2.12
C ARG A 108 7.40 5.86 2.36
N ARG A 109 8.41 4.97 2.44
CA ARG A 109 9.81 5.36 2.62
C ARG A 109 10.31 6.23 1.46
N ILE A 110 10.03 5.86 0.21
CA ILE A 110 10.40 6.64 -0.97
C ILE A 110 9.86 8.07 -0.86
N LEU A 111 8.57 8.21 -0.60
CA LEU A 111 7.93 9.54 -0.49
C LEU A 111 8.49 10.36 0.68
N THR A 112 8.75 9.73 1.82
CA THR A 112 9.37 10.39 2.99
C THR A 112 10.78 10.87 2.68
N ASP A 113 11.59 10.03 2.01
CA ASP A 113 12.95 10.38 1.61
C ASP A 113 12.95 11.56 0.62
N CYS A 114 12.02 11.55 -0.34
CA CYS A 114 11.79 12.64 -1.27
C CYS A 114 11.42 13.96 -0.55
N ALA A 115 10.51 13.88 0.42
CA ALA A 115 10.08 15.03 1.20
C ALA A 115 11.24 15.62 2.04
N ARG A 116 12.07 14.77 2.64
CA ARG A 116 13.25 15.17 3.41
C ARG A 116 14.30 15.84 2.51
N ALA A 117 14.64 15.21 1.38
CA ALA A 117 15.62 15.75 0.44
C ALA A 117 15.25 17.17 -0.02
N ARG A 118 13.95 17.42 -0.28
CA ARG A 118 13.45 18.75 -0.65
C ARG A 118 13.54 19.78 0.47
N ARG A 119 13.26 19.40 1.72
CA ARG A 119 13.44 20.30 2.87
C ARG A 119 14.91 20.73 3.01
N PHE A 120 15.86 19.83 2.79
CA PHE A 120 17.29 20.14 2.78
C PHE A 120 17.65 21.09 1.65
N GLN A 121 17.16 20.88 0.43
CA GLN A 121 17.39 21.76 -0.71
C GLN A 121 16.90 23.18 -0.45
N LYS A 122 15.68 23.34 0.10
CA LYS A 122 15.13 24.68 0.43
C LYS A 122 15.95 25.41 1.49
N ARG A 123 16.61 24.69 2.41
CA ARG A 123 17.41 25.32 3.48
C ARG A 123 18.85 25.61 3.09
N SER A 124 19.45 24.82 2.21
CA SER A 124 20.89 24.92 1.89
C SER A 124 21.21 25.75 0.66
N GLY A 125 20.21 26.16 -0.12
CA GLY A 125 20.42 26.84 -1.41
C GLY A 125 21.22 26.03 -2.44
N LYS A 126 21.68 24.83 -2.09
CA LYS A 126 22.40 23.93 -2.99
C LYS A 126 21.44 22.94 -3.59
N MET A 127 21.38 22.90 -4.93
CA MET A 127 20.71 21.83 -5.66
C MET A 127 21.47 20.51 -5.42
N ILE A 128 21.09 19.76 -4.42
CA ILE A 128 21.49 18.35 -4.32
C ILE A 128 20.58 17.61 -5.31
N ARG A 129 21.13 17.26 -6.47
CA ARG A 129 20.47 16.29 -7.36
C ARG A 129 20.42 14.97 -6.61
N VAL A 130 19.29 14.68 -5.98
CA VAL A 130 18.96 13.30 -5.66
C VAL A 130 18.79 12.63 -7.00
N LYS A 131 19.66 11.70 -7.34
CA LYS A 131 19.53 10.86 -8.54
C LYS A 131 18.34 9.94 -8.36
N PHE A 132 17.15 10.49 -8.52
CA PHE A 132 16.01 9.74 -8.96
C PHE A 132 16.08 9.75 -10.49
N ASP A 133 15.79 8.61 -11.11
CA ASP A 133 15.69 8.51 -12.55
C ASP A 133 14.86 9.70 -13.09
N GLU A 134 15.25 10.28 -14.21
CA GLU A 134 14.77 11.58 -14.72
C GLU A 134 13.25 11.71 -14.88
N GLY A 135 12.50 10.61 -14.67
CA GLY A 135 11.04 10.55 -14.72
C GLY A 135 10.30 10.87 -13.41
N LEU A 136 10.97 10.94 -12.26
CA LEU A 136 10.30 11.23 -10.98
C LEU A 136 10.21 12.75 -10.76
N VAL A 137 9.28 13.40 -11.45
CA VAL A 137 8.87 14.77 -11.15
C VAL A 137 8.02 14.71 -9.87
N VAL A 138 8.67 14.83 -8.74
CA VAL A 138 7.97 14.93 -7.45
C VAL A 138 7.40 16.35 -7.34
N PRO A 139 6.12 16.55 -6.95
CA PRO A 139 5.45 17.84 -6.91
C PRO A 139 6.24 18.89 -6.16
N SER A 140 6.09 20.16 -6.54
CA SER A 140 6.84 21.29 -5.98
C SER A 140 6.51 21.61 -4.52
N GLN A 141 5.36 21.11 -4.01
CA GLN A 141 5.00 21.18 -2.60
C GLN A 141 4.64 19.78 -2.09
N PRO A 142 5.37 19.22 -1.10
CA PRO A 142 4.90 18.05 -0.39
C PRO A 142 3.62 18.44 0.34
N ASP A 143 2.61 17.58 0.30
CA ASP A 143 1.45 17.72 1.16
C ASP A 143 1.96 17.79 2.62
N PRO A 144 1.75 18.92 3.33
CA PRO A 144 2.16 19.03 4.72
C PRO A 144 1.56 17.92 5.57
N ASP A 145 0.39 17.41 5.19
CA ASP A 145 -0.31 16.33 5.88
C ASP A 145 0.43 14.99 5.78
N LEU A 146 1.08 14.70 4.65
CA LEU A 146 1.87 13.47 4.50
C LEU A 146 3.10 13.46 5.42
N ALA A 147 3.77 14.60 5.59
CA ALA A 147 4.91 14.73 6.49
C ALA A 147 4.49 14.62 7.97
N LEU A 148 3.35 15.20 8.32
CA LEU A 148 2.76 15.08 9.65
C LEU A 148 2.31 13.64 9.93
N LEU A 149 1.66 13.00 8.96
CA LEU A 149 1.25 11.61 9.06
C LEU A 149 2.46 10.67 9.22
N ASP A 150 3.55 10.87 8.47
CA ASP A 150 4.77 10.06 8.63
C ASP A 150 5.39 10.24 10.03
N ALA A 151 5.42 11.46 10.54
CA ALA A 151 5.90 11.74 11.90
C ALA A 151 5.01 11.07 12.97
N ALA A 152 3.69 11.18 12.82
CA ALA A 152 2.73 10.54 13.70
C ALA A 152 2.82 9.00 13.62
N MET A 153 2.96 8.43 12.42
CA MET A 153 3.17 7.00 12.25
C MET A 153 4.44 6.48 12.92
N LYS A 154 5.54 7.25 12.89
CA LYS A 154 6.77 6.90 13.60
C LYS A 154 6.59 6.92 15.11
N LYS A 155 5.90 7.91 15.64
CA LYS A 155 5.57 7.97 17.06
C LYS A 155 4.67 6.79 17.47
N LEU A 156 3.64 6.49 16.65
CA LEU A 156 2.78 5.32 16.88
C LEU A 156 3.57 4.02 16.87
N ALA A 157 4.55 3.87 16.00
CA ALA A 157 5.41 2.68 15.95
C ALA A 157 6.25 2.50 17.22
N LEU A 158 6.66 3.60 17.88
CA LEU A 158 7.37 3.56 19.16
C LEU A 158 6.44 3.16 20.32
N VAL A 159 5.16 3.52 20.25
CA VAL A 159 4.15 3.18 21.27
C VAL A 159 3.61 1.76 21.05
N ASP A 160 3.27 1.42 19.81
CA ASP A 160 2.73 0.12 19.44
C ASP A 160 3.00 -0.15 17.95
N GLU A 161 4.04 -0.94 17.70
CA GLU A 161 4.47 -1.28 16.33
C GLU A 161 3.36 -2.00 15.54
N ARG A 162 2.61 -2.91 16.19
CA ARG A 162 1.55 -3.67 15.51
C ARG A 162 0.44 -2.74 15.01
N LYS A 163 0.02 -1.76 15.79
CA LYS A 163 -0.99 -0.78 15.39
C LYS A 163 -0.50 0.09 14.24
N SER A 164 0.76 0.49 14.25
CA SER A 164 1.38 1.20 13.13
C SER A 164 1.38 0.34 11.86
N ARG A 165 1.72 -0.94 11.95
CA ARG A 165 1.67 -1.89 10.83
C ARG A 165 0.24 -2.10 10.32
N VAL A 166 -0.76 -2.16 11.19
CA VAL A 166 -2.17 -2.24 10.77
C VAL A 166 -2.56 -1.03 9.93
N VAL A 167 -2.16 0.19 10.32
CA VAL A 167 -2.41 1.40 9.51
C VAL A 167 -1.71 1.31 8.17
N GLU A 168 -0.46 0.92 8.16
CA GLU A 168 0.34 0.80 6.94
C GLU A 168 -0.29 -0.15 5.93
N MET A 169 -0.70 -1.33 6.38
CA MET A 169 -1.32 -2.33 5.51
C MET A 169 -2.70 -1.92 5.03
N ARG A 170 -3.55 -1.39 5.91
CA ARG A 170 -4.94 -1.07 5.58
C ARG A 170 -5.10 0.24 4.84
N PHE A 171 -4.47 1.30 5.32
CA PHE A 171 -4.59 2.63 4.72
C PHE A 171 -3.74 2.75 3.45
N PHE A 172 -2.47 2.41 3.54
CA PHE A 172 -1.55 2.56 2.42
C PHE A 172 -1.56 1.35 1.49
N GLY A 173 -1.45 0.14 2.03
CA GLY A 173 -1.45 -1.10 1.25
C GLY A 173 -2.81 -1.48 0.69
N GLY A 174 -3.90 -0.99 1.28
CA GLY A 174 -5.27 -1.31 0.88
C GLY A 174 -5.69 -2.74 1.17
N LEU A 175 -5.01 -3.40 2.09
CA LEU A 175 -5.35 -4.76 2.51
C LEU A 175 -6.68 -4.75 3.28
N GLY A 176 -7.46 -5.82 3.09
CA GLY A 176 -8.65 -6.10 3.90
C GLY A 176 -8.31 -6.46 5.35
N VAL A 177 -9.34 -6.65 6.16
CA VAL A 177 -9.16 -7.05 7.57
C VAL A 177 -8.52 -8.43 7.65
N GLU A 178 -9.04 -9.40 6.90
CA GLU A 178 -8.59 -10.79 6.86
C GLU A 178 -7.16 -10.90 6.30
N GLU A 179 -6.84 -10.16 5.24
CA GLU A 179 -5.51 -10.12 4.66
C GLU A 179 -4.49 -9.56 5.67
N THR A 180 -4.85 -8.46 6.37
CA THR A 180 -4.02 -7.86 7.42
C THR A 180 -3.83 -8.80 8.62
N ALA A 181 -4.90 -9.48 9.03
CA ALA A 181 -4.89 -10.46 10.10
C ALA A 181 -3.94 -11.63 9.79
N SER A 182 -4.01 -12.13 8.57
CA SER A 182 -3.11 -13.19 8.07
C SER A 182 -1.64 -12.77 8.09
N VAL A 183 -1.31 -11.55 7.60
CA VAL A 183 0.08 -11.06 7.57
C VAL A 183 0.63 -10.82 8.97
N LEU A 184 -0.20 -10.34 9.90
CA LEU A 184 0.21 -10.05 11.28
C LEU A 184 0.09 -11.25 12.23
N ASN A 185 -0.47 -12.37 11.75
CA ASN A 185 -0.78 -13.57 12.53
C ASN A 185 -1.61 -13.26 13.80
N VAL A 186 -2.69 -12.49 13.61
CA VAL A 186 -3.66 -12.12 14.64
C VAL A 186 -5.09 -12.36 14.17
N SER A 187 -6.08 -12.25 15.06
CA SER A 187 -7.48 -12.39 14.64
C SER A 187 -8.00 -11.13 13.93
N PRO A 188 -9.01 -11.25 13.04
CA PRO A 188 -9.69 -10.12 12.39
C PRO A 188 -10.22 -9.09 13.39
N GLU A 189 -10.74 -9.52 14.53
CA GLU A 189 -11.24 -8.65 15.61
C GLU A 189 -10.11 -7.81 16.20
N THR A 190 -8.91 -8.39 16.35
CA THR A 190 -7.72 -7.67 16.80
C THR A 190 -7.34 -6.58 15.80
N VAL A 191 -7.37 -6.88 14.50
CA VAL A 191 -7.11 -5.88 13.45
C VAL A 191 -8.13 -4.74 13.49
N MET A 192 -9.42 -5.05 13.65
CA MET A 192 -10.47 -4.01 13.74
C MET A 192 -10.28 -3.11 14.97
N ARG A 193 -9.96 -3.68 16.12
CA ARG A 193 -9.71 -2.93 17.36
C ARG A 193 -8.47 -2.06 17.22
N ASP A 194 -7.37 -2.61 16.71
CA ASP A 194 -6.12 -1.90 16.52
C ASP A 194 -6.26 -0.78 15.50
N TRP A 195 -7.02 -1.00 14.42
CA TRP A 195 -7.36 0.01 13.43
C TRP A 195 -8.17 1.17 14.02
N LYS A 196 -9.19 0.87 14.83
CA LYS A 196 -9.99 1.89 15.49
C LYS A 196 -9.14 2.75 16.43
N TYR A 197 -8.32 2.12 17.24
CA TYR A 197 -7.41 2.81 18.16
C TYR A 197 -6.41 3.69 17.39
N ALA A 198 -5.72 3.11 16.40
CA ALA A 198 -4.69 3.80 15.64
C ALA A 198 -5.22 5.04 14.91
N LYS A 199 -6.41 4.96 14.31
CA LYS A 199 -7.05 6.12 13.66
C LYS A 199 -7.29 7.26 14.66
N THR A 200 -7.88 6.97 15.82
CA THR A 200 -8.16 7.97 16.85
C THR A 200 -6.86 8.59 17.37
N TRP A 201 -5.85 7.76 17.61
CA TRP A 201 -4.55 8.22 18.08
C TRP A 201 -3.85 9.12 17.06
N LEU A 202 -3.82 8.73 15.78
CA LEU A 202 -3.22 9.53 14.70
C LEU A 202 -3.92 10.86 14.52
N LEU A 203 -5.26 10.90 14.58
CA LEU A 203 -6.02 12.14 14.47
C LEU A 203 -5.63 13.12 15.60
N ARG A 204 -5.53 12.65 16.84
CA ARG A 204 -5.10 13.48 17.97
C ARG A 204 -3.67 13.99 17.82
N GLU A 205 -2.75 13.11 17.42
CA GLU A 205 -1.35 13.46 17.23
C GLU A 205 -1.17 14.50 16.10
N MET A 206 -1.96 14.39 15.02
CA MET A 206 -1.89 15.33 13.89
C MET A 206 -2.60 16.66 14.17
N SER A 207 -3.64 16.69 15.02
CA SER A 207 -4.30 17.93 15.44
C SER A 207 -3.53 18.71 16.51
N GLY A 208 -2.46 18.14 17.08
CA GLY A 208 -1.69 18.77 18.15
C GLY A 208 -2.38 18.78 19.53
N GLU A 209 -3.47 18.03 19.68
CA GLU A 209 -4.18 17.83 20.95
C GLU A 209 -3.48 16.72 21.76
N SER A 210 -2.44 17.09 22.48
CA SER A 210 -1.70 16.20 23.39
C SER A 210 -2.22 16.32 24.81
#